data_b7a2c6f495e0da541526f8324ed682fe
#
_entry.id   b7a2c6f495e0da541526f8324ed682fe
#
_cell.length_a   1.000
_cell.length_b   1.000
_cell.length_c   1.000
_cell.angle_alpha   90.00
_cell.angle_beta   90.00
_cell.angle_gamma   90.00
#
_symmetry.space_group_name_H-M   'P 1'
#
loop_
_entity.id
_entity.type
_entity.pdbx_description
1 polymer ?
#
loop_
_entity_poly.entity_id
_entity_poly.type
_entity_poly.pdbx_seq_one_letter_code
_entity_poly.pdbx_strand_id
1 'polypeptide(L)'
;RIGDRPEVLMPLLSGKNARESPNKRFIRRHFGARVGRLAPYEEALRHSSSGACQRDGLPSNERLEFLGGSVLDMSVVDMLFRKFPTGDEGAMTRMKSRLVSREALN
;
A
#
# COMPACT_ATOMS: atom_id res chain seq x y z
N ARG A 1 -27.75 -22.44 -26.94
CA ARG A 1 -27.05 -23.54 -26.25
C ARG A 1 -26.04 -22.91 -25.32
N ILE A 2 -26.27 -23.09 -24.04
CA ILE A 2 -25.37 -22.69 -22.98
C ILE A 2 -24.21 -23.66 -23.04
N GLY A 3 -23.12 -23.22 -23.69
CA GLY A 3 -21.89 -23.98 -23.78
C GLY A 3 -21.12 -23.88 -22.48
N ASP A 4 -20.58 -24.99 -22.10
CA ASP A 4 -19.69 -25.36 -21.04
C ASP A 4 -18.86 -24.21 -20.45
N ARG A 5 -19.12 -23.94 -19.17
CA ARG A 5 -18.12 -23.29 -18.34
C ARG A 5 -17.05 -24.35 -18.06
N PRO A 6 -15.79 -24.11 -18.39
CA PRO A 6 -14.74 -24.95 -17.88
C PRO A 6 -14.81 -24.85 -16.35
N GLU A 7 -15.13 -25.92 -15.69
CA GLU A 7 -14.90 -26.07 -14.26
C GLU A 7 -13.44 -25.76 -14.03
N VAL A 8 -13.18 -24.62 -13.44
CA VAL A 8 -11.86 -24.30 -12.89
C VAL A 8 -11.70 -25.25 -11.72
N LEU A 9 -11.14 -26.41 -12.01
CA LEU A 9 -10.69 -27.36 -11.03
C LEU A 9 -9.66 -26.63 -10.16
N MET A 10 -10.12 -26.07 -9.04
CA MET A 10 -9.20 -25.57 -8.02
C MET A 10 -8.33 -26.76 -7.59
N PRO A 11 -7.00 -26.64 -7.68
CA PRO A 11 -6.15 -27.65 -7.11
C PRO A 11 -6.34 -27.63 -5.60
N LEU A 12 -7.06 -28.60 -5.09
CA LEU A 12 -7.12 -28.99 -3.68
C LEU A 12 -5.76 -29.60 -3.27
N LEU A 13 -4.69 -28.83 -3.42
CA LEU A 13 -3.42 -29.12 -2.80
C LEU A 13 -3.01 -27.92 -1.97
N SER A 14 -3.80 -27.66 -0.93
CA SER A 14 -3.34 -26.94 0.23
C SER A 14 -2.23 -27.77 0.87
N GLY A 15 -1.01 -27.58 0.40
CA GLY A 15 0.18 -27.95 1.13
C GLY A 15 0.20 -27.21 2.46
N LYS A 16 -0.35 -27.80 3.49
CA LYS A 16 -0.17 -27.39 4.87
C LYS A 16 1.33 -27.44 5.14
N ASN A 17 2.01 -26.30 5.04
CA ASN A 17 3.34 -25.92 5.54
C ASN A 17 4.16 -25.03 4.59
N ALA A 18 3.56 -24.30 3.69
CA ALA A 18 4.26 -23.20 3.06
C ALA A 18 4.49 -22.11 4.13
N ARG A 19 5.71 -22.00 4.64
CA ARG A 19 6.11 -20.95 5.58
C ARG A 19 5.74 -19.62 4.96
N GLU A 20 4.94 -18.82 5.65
CA GLU A 20 4.55 -17.50 5.21
C GLU A 20 5.81 -16.67 4.83
N SER A 21 5.78 -16.02 3.67
CA SER A 21 6.87 -15.15 3.23
C SER A 21 7.24 -14.13 4.32
N PRO A 22 8.54 -13.90 4.59
CA PRO A 22 8.99 -12.89 5.56
C PRO A 22 8.35 -11.53 5.33
N ASN A 23 8.23 -11.10 4.07
CA ASN A 23 7.60 -9.83 3.70
C ASN A 23 6.11 -9.79 4.04
N LYS A 24 5.40 -10.90 3.79
CA LYS A 24 3.98 -11.01 4.12
C LYS A 24 3.75 -10.91 5.64
N ARG A 25 4.60 -11.58 6.41
CA ARG A 25 4.59 -11.52 7.87
C ARG A 25 4.89 -10.13 8.39
N PHE A 26 5.90 -9.45 7.81
CA PHE A 26 6.25 -8.08 8.15
C PHE A 26 5.06 -7.13 7.95
N ILE A 27 4.44 -7.15 6.78
CA ILE A 27 3.32 -6.28 6.44
C ILE A 27 2.14 -6.50 7.37
N ARG A 28 1.78 -7.76 7.60
CA ARG A 28 0.69 -8.09 8.51
C ARG A 28 0.95 -7.61 9.94
N ARG A 29 2.18 -7.77 10.42
CA ARG A 29 2.55 -7.40 11.79
C ARG A 29 2.57 -5.90 12.02
N HIS A 30 3.08 -5.12 11.06
CA HIS A 30 3.29 -3.70 11.23
C HIS A 30 2.10 -2.84 10.77
N PHE A 31 1.37 -3.30 9.77
CA PHE A 31 0.25 -2.55 9.18
C PHE A 31 -1.12 -3.18 9.43
N GLY A 32 -1.18 -4.34 10.06
CA GLY A 32 -2.44 -5.05 10.29
C GLY A 32 -3.15 -5.51 9.00
N ALA A 33 -2.50 -5.38 7.85
CA ALA A 33 -3.12 -5.63 6.55
C ALA A 33 -3.17 -7.11 6.22
N ARG A 34 -4.32 -7.56 5.69
CA ARG A 34 -4.42 -8.88 5.06
C ARG A 34 -3.81 -8.82 3.67
N VAL A 35 -2.70 -9.53 3.48
CA VAL A 35 -1.99 -9.55 2.21
C VAL A 35 -2.54 -10.64 1.30
N GLY A 36 -3.34 -10.25 0.31
CA GLY A 36 -3.79 -11.14 -0.76
C GLY A 36 -2.68 -11.36 -1.79
N ARG A 37 -2.35 -10.31 -2.54
CA ARG A 37 -1.25 -10.30 -3.52
C ARG A 37 -0.04 -9.62 -2.91
N LEU A 38 1.10 -10.30 -2.89
CA LEU A 38 2.33 -9.78 -2.27
C LEU A 38 3.07 -8.76 -3.15
N ALA A 39 2.99 -8.91 -4.47
CA ALA A 39 3.76 -8.10 -5.43
C ALA A 39 3.68 -6.57 -5.24
N PRO A 40 2.51 -5.95 -5.01
CA PRO A 40 2.43 -4.50 -4.77
C PRO A 40 3.18 -4.05 -3.50
N TYR A 41 3.20 -4.89 -2.47
CA TYR A 41 3.91 -4.58 -1.23
C TYR A 41 5.42 -4.71 -1.40
N GLU A 42 5.88 -5.69 -2.16
CA GLU A 42 7.30 -5.85 -2.50
C GLU A 42 7.79 -4.68 -3.36
N GLU A 43 6.98 -4.20 -4.31
CA GLU A 43 7.26 -2.99 -5.08
C GLU A 43 7.34 -1.77 -4.19
N ALA A 44 6.39 -1.58 -3.26
CA ALA A 44 6.37 -0.45 -2.33
C ALA A 44 7.63 -0.39 -1.43
N LEU A 45 8.22 -1.53 -1.11
CA LEU A 45 9.43 -1.63 -0.29
C LEU A 45 10.74 -1.56 -1.11
N ARG A 46 10.66 -1.41 -2.43
CA ARG A 46 11.82 -1.47 -3.32
C ARG A 46 12.31 -0.07 -3.69
N HIS A 47 13.42 0.34 -3.11
CA HIS A 47 14.07 1.59 -3.46
C HIS A 47 14.72 1.52 -4.85
N SER A 48 14.73 2.63 -5.59
CA SER A 48 15.31 2.72 -6.95
C SER A 48 16.80 2.35 -7.02
N SER A 49 17.55 2.54 -5.94
CA SER A 49 18.95 2.13 -5.84
C SER A 49 19.16 0.65 -5.54
N SER A 50 18.08 -0.12 -5.36
CA SER A 50 18.22 -1.56 -5.06
C SER A 50 18.82 -2.32 -6.25
N GLY A 51 19.57 -3.38 -5.95
CA GLY A 51 20.10 -4.25 -6.99
C GLY A 51 19.03 -4.86 -7.89
N ALA A 52 17.84 -5.08 -7.36
CA ALA A 52 16.70 -5.58 -8.10
C ALA A 52 16.22 -4.58 -9.17
N CYS A 53 16.25 -3.28 -8.89
CA CYS A 53 15.94 -2.26 -9.89
C CYS A 53 17.06 -2.10 -10.91
N GLN A 54 18.30 -2.02 -10.46
CA GLN A 54 19.43 -1.68 -11.31
C GLN A 54 19.92 -2.83 -12.20
N ARG A 55 19.93 -4.05 -11.68
CA ARG A 55 20.40 -5.23 -12.43
C ARG A 55 19.28 -5.97 -13.13
N ASP A 56 18.13 -6.09 -12.47
CA ASP A 56 17.04 -6.97 -12.91
C ASP A 56 15.89 -6.19 -13.55
N GLY A 57 15.97 -4.85 -13.58
CA GLY A 57 14.97 -3.99 -14.21
C GLY A 57 13.61 -4.02 -13.53
N LEU A 58 13.53 -4.44 -12.26
CA LEU A 58 12.27 -4.45 -11.54
C LEU A 58 11.82 -3.02 -11.17
N PRO A 59 10.51 -2.74 -11.15
CA PRO A 59 10.01 -1.42 -10.83
C PRO A 59 10.36 -1.02 -9.39
N SER A 60 10.73 0.26 -9.20
CA SER A 60 10.91 0.87 -7.88
C SER A 60 9.58 1.29 -7.26
N ASN A 61 9.63 1.74 -6.02
CA ASN A 61 8.46 2.25 -5.31
C ASN A 61 8.00 3.66 -5.73
N GLU A 62 8.73 4.34 -6.62
CA GLU A 62 8.47 5.76 -6.94
C GLU A 62 7.05 6.04 -7.43
N ARG A 63 6.49 5.18 -8.28
CA ARG A 63 5.10 5.34 -8.75
C ARG A 63 4.08 5.11 -7.63
N LEU A 64 4.33 4.15 -6.76
CA LEU A 64 3.48 3.90 -5.59
C LEU A 64 3.62 4.99 -4.54
N GLU A 65 4.80 5.56 -4.36
CA GLU A 65 5.04 6.72 -3.50
C GLU A 65 4.22 7.92 -3.98
N PHE A 66 4.24 8.21 -5.29
CA PHE A 66 3.44 9.28 -5.89
C PHE A 66 1.94 9.09 -5.64
N LEU A 67 1.41 7.89 -5.91
CA LEU A 67 0.01 7.56 -5.66
C LEU A 67 -0.32 7.61 -4.16
N GLY A 68 0.55 7.05 -3.34
CA GLY A 68 0.39 6.99 -1.90
C GLY A 68 0.36 8.38 -1.25
N GLY A 69 1.10 9.34 -1.78
CA GLY A 69 1.04 10.73 -1.36
C GLY A 69 -0.36 11.31 -1.48
N SER A 70 -1.03 11.09 -2.60
CA SER A 70 -2.41 11.54 -2.81
C SER A 70 -3.42 10.84 -1.88
N VAL A 71 -3.23 9.56 -1.60
CA VAL A 71 -4.06 8.81 -0.64
C VAL A 71 -3.87 9.35 0.77
N LEU A 72 -2.63 9.62 1.17
CA LEU A 72 -2.32 10.21 2.47
C LEU A 72 -2.95 11.60 2.61
N ASP A 73 -2.79 12.45 1.60
CA ASP A 73 -3.40 13.79 1.57
C ASP A 73 -4.91 13.72 1.77
N MET A 74 -5.59 12.88 1.01
CA MET A 74 -7.04 12.72 1.12
C MET A 74 -7.44 12.20 2.51
N SER A 75 -6.71 11.25 3.06
CA SER A 75 -6.99 10.68 4.39
C SER A 75 -6.85 11.72 5.49
N VAL A 76 -5.82 12.57 5.42
CA VAL A 76 -5.61 13.67 6.37
C VAL A 76 -6.71 14.74 6.23
N VAL A 77 -7.07 15.10 5.01
CA VAL A 77 -8.14 16.06 4.75
C VAL A 77 -9.48 15.55 5.28
N ASP A 78 -9.84 14.30 5.04
CA ASP A 78 -11.06 13.68 5.57
C ASP A 78 -11.07 13.70 7.11
N MET A 79 -9.96 13.35 7.74
CA MET A 79 -9.82 13.39 9.19
C MET A 79 -10.02 14.81 9.74
N LEU A 80 -9.37 15.80 9.16
CA LEU A 80 -9.47 17.20 9.60
C LEU A 80 -10.88 17.75 9.39
N PHE A 81 -11.50 17.46 8.25
CA PHE A 81 -12.86 17.85 7.94
C PHE A 81 -13.88 17.34 8.97
N ARG A 82 -13.76 16.09 9.37
CA ARG A 82 -14.64 15.51 10.39
C ARG A 82 -14.34 16.02 11.80
N LYS A 83 -13.06 16.24 12.11
CA LYS A 83 -12.64 16.67 13.45
C LYS A 83 -12.97 18.14 13.73
N PHE A 84 -12.96 18.96 12.72
CA PHE A 84 -13.18 20.41 12.81
C PHE A 84 -14.34 20.88 11.92
N PRO A 85 -15.60 20.54 12.27
CA PRO A 85 -16.76 20.82 11.40
C PRO A 85 -17.03 22.31 11.16
N THR A 86 -16.52 23.19 12.03
CA THR A 86 -16.60 24.65 11.92
C THR A 86 -15.22 25.29 11.64
N GLY A 87 -14.25 24.47 11.28
CA GLY A 87 -12.89 24.93 11.04
C GLY A 87 -12.76 25.80 9.78
N ASP A 88 -11.96 26.83 9.88
CA ASP A 88 -11.54 27.67 8.75
C ASP A 88 -10.63 26.88 7.80
N GLU A 89 -10.86 27.03 6.50
CA GLU A 89 -10.11 26.34 5.43
C GLU A 89 -8.59 26.62 5.53
N GLY A 90 -8.20 27.86 5.80
CA GLY A 90 -6.80 28.22 5.94
C GLY A 90 -6.12 27.52 7.13
N ALA A 91 -6.83 27.37 8.24
CA ALA A 91 -6.31 26.64 9.40
C ALA A 91 -6.17 25.13 9.10
N MET A 92 -7.15 24.55 8.43
CA MET A 92 -7.10 23.13 8.03
C MET A 92 -5.97 22.88 7.02
N THR A 93 -5.76 23.78 6.08
CA THR A 93 -4.65 23.68 5.11
C THR A 93 -3.29 23.73 5.80
N ARG A 94 -3.10 24.61 6.78
CA ARG A 94 -1.86 24.67 7.57
C ARG A 94 -1.63 23.41 8.39
N MET A 95 -2.68 22.87 9.02
CA MET A 95 -2.59 21.60 9.76
C MET A 95 -2.25 20.43 8.84
N LYS A 96 -2.90 20.34 7.69
CA LYS A 96 -2.60 19.32 6.68
C LYS A 96 -1.12 19.38 6.29
N SER A 97 -0.62 20.54 5.91
CA SER A 97 0.77 20.70 5.48
C SER A 97 1.78 20.27 6.54
N ARG A 98 1.49 20.48 7.82
CA ARG A 98 2.34 20.00 8.91
C ARG A 98 2.28 18.47 9.07
N LEU A 99 1.08 17.88 8.96
CA LEU A 99 0.89 16.44 9.14
C LEU A 99 1.49 15.59 8.00
N VAL A 100 1.51 16.12 6.78
CA VAL A 100 2.05 15.42 5.61
C VAL A 100 3.48 15.88 5.25
N SER A 101 4.11 16.71 6.06
CA SER A 101 5.49 17.13 5.83
C SER A 101 6.47 15.95 5.96
N ARG A 102 7.61 16.04 5.27
CA ARG A 102 8.66 15.00 5.39
C ARG A 102 9.14 14.84 6.82
N GLU A 103 9.24 15.94 7.58
CA GLU A 103 9.64 15.88 8.99
C GLU A 103 8.64 15.12 9.86
N ALA A 104 7.35 15.20 9.55
CA ALA A 104 6.31 14.49 10.30
C ALA A 104 6.24 13.00 9.95
N LEU A 105 6.67 12.62 8.72
CA LEU A 105 6.62 11.24 8.22
C LEU A 105 7.91 10.44 8.48
N ASN A 106 8.98 11.09 8.86
CA ASN A 106 10.24 10.47 9.26
C ASN A 106 10.32 10.34 10.79
#